data_2ad0075d4932c2b93d4ee075ada2a2b7
#
_entry.id   2ad0075d4932c2b93d4ee075ada2a2b7
#
_cell.length_a   1.000
_cell.length_b   1.000
_cell.length_c   1.000
_cell.angle_alpha   90.00
_cell.angle_beta   90.00
_cell.angle_gamma   90.00
#
_symmetry.space_group_name_H-M   'P 1'
#
loop_
_entity.id
_entity.type
_entity.pdbx_description
1 polymer ?
#
loop_
_entity_poly.entity_id
_entity_poly.type
_entity_poly.pdbx_seq_one_letter_code
_entity_poly.pdbx_strand_id
1 'polypeptide(L)'
;MDQPTDLRGGGALPVTAPHPLDNAVTAPHPLDNAVWAALTGPHAHLAERLGRAARYPADVYAFAALADPADPAAWADLHALAGPGTTVRVKPVDDVPDGWEVVGAGRGVQLVDTALRAEPAPEAVRLGPADVPEILDLVARTRPGPFLARTVELGTYLGIRHHGRLVALAGERLRLPGWTEISAVCTDPEHRGRGLATRLVRAVAAGIRARGDVPFLHAAADNTPAIRLYRSLGFTLRRSSRIVVLRTPGTPAARTGVAPHDTLSEVAPDGSGTPWTEVTA
;
A
#
# COMPACT_ATOMS: atom_id res chain seq x y z
N MET A 1 52.72 9.35 60.32
CA MET A 1 52.86 10.47 59.39
C MET A 1 52.29 9.99 58.04
N ASP A 2 51.01 10.16 57.89
CA ASP A 2 50.24 9.72 56.68
C ASP A 2 50.25 10.80 55.62
N GLN A 3 50.51 10.40 54.41
CA GLN A 3 50.28 11.24 53.22
C GLN A 3 48.98 10.78 52.52
N PRO A 4 48.12 11.67 52.15
CA PRO A 4 46.93 11.28 51.43
C PRO A 4 47.13 11.16 49.92
N THR A 5 46.63 10.07 49.36
CA THR A 5 46.61 9.73 47.93
C THR A 5 45.56 10.54 47.17
N ASP A 6 46.03 11.31 46.20
CA ASP A 6 45.16 12.09 45.28
C ASP A 6 44.63 11.16 44.17
N LEU A 7 43.30 10.95 44.14
CA LEU A 7 42.57 10.22 43.09
C LEU A 7 41.80 11.21 42.19
N ARG A 8 42.45 11.74 41.18
CA ARG A 8 41.77 12.41 40.05
C ARG A 8 42.23 11.81 38.73
N GLY A 9 41.46 10.89 38.24
CA GLY A 9 41.58 10.35 36.90
C GLY A 9 40.21 10.29 36.23
N GLY A 10 39.70 11.44 35.77
CA GLY A 10 38.52 11.51 34.91
C GLY A 10 38.87 11.07 33.49
N GLY A 11 38.74 9.79 33.21
CA GLY A 11 38.85 9.25 31.84
C GLY A 11 37.64 9.62 31.03
N ALA A 12 37.79 10.53 30.06
CA ALA A 12 36.81 10.76 29.03
C ALA A 12 36.68 9.49 28.19
N LEU A 13 35.44 8.99 28.03
CA LEU A 13 35.13 7.88 27.13
C LEU A 13 35.50 8.27 25.69
N PRO A 14 36.12 7.38 24.92
CA PRO A 14 36.47 7.68 23.55
C PRO A 14 35.17 7.88 22.73
N VAL A 15 35.05 9.03 22.08
CA VAL A 15 34.05 9.29 21.05
C VAL A 15 34.35 8.32 19.92
N THR A 16 33.47 7.33 19.76
CA THR A 16 33.55 6.37 18.67
C THR A 16 33.41 7.12 17.36
N ALA A 17 34.42 7.08 16.53
CA ALA A 17 34.38 7.63 15.18
C ALA A 17 33.21 6.95 14.39
N PRO A 18 32.47 7.67 13.57
CA PRO A 18 31.37 7.08 12.78
C PRO A 18 31.92 5.96 11.89
N HIS A 19 31.21 4.84 11.88
CA HIS A 19 31.59 3.67 11.09
C HIS A 19 31.51 4.05 9.59
N PRO A 20 32.45 3.61 8.71
CA PRO A 20 32.47 3.96 7.29
C PRO A 20 31.22 3.54 6.49
N LEU A 21 30.30 2.79 7.09
CA LEU A 21 29.06 2.35 6.48
C LEU A 21 27.87 3.33 6.70
N ASP A 22 28.04 4.38 7.51
CA ASP A 22 26.94 5.31 7.82
C ASP A 22 26.69 6.37 6.74
N ASN A 23 27.51 6.41 5.67
CA ASN A 23 27.40 7.37 4.56
C ASN A 23 27.27 6.71 3.16
N ALA A 24 26.94 5.44 3.06
CA ALA A 24 26.51 4.89 1.78
C ALA A 24 25.12 5.42 1.48
N VAL A 25 25.00 6.41 0.58
CA VAL A 25 23.76 6.71 -0.12
C VAL A 25 23.41 5.45 -0.90
N THR A 26 22.65 4.55 -0.27
CA THR A 26 22.15 3.35 -0.93
C THR A 26 21.23 3.81 -2.05
N ALA A 27 21.49 3.34 -3.28
CA ALA A 27 20.62 3.62 -4.41
C ALA A 27 19.15 3.38 -4.01
N PRO A 28 18.20 4.22 -4.48
CA PRO A 28 16.80 4.10 -4.09
C PRO A 28 16.29 2.69 -4.39
N HIS A 29 15.72 2.05 -3.40
CA HIS A 29 15.22 0.69 -3.54
C HIS A 29 13.90 0.70 -4.36
N PRO A 30 13.69 -0.21 -5.32
CA PRO A 30 12.47 -0.22 -6.16
C PRO A 30 11.17 -0.18 -5.35
N LEU A 31 11.16 -0.79 -4.17
CA LEU A 31 10.01 -0.78 -3.27
C LEU A 31 9.78 0.53 -2.51
N ASP A 32 10.67 1.52 -2.62
CA ASP A 32 10.47 2.83 -1.97
C ASP A 32 9.34 3.60 -2.63
N ASN A 33 9.18 3.45 -3.95
CA ASN A 33 8.08 4.02 -4.72
C ASN A 33 7.42 2.93 -5.60
N ALA A 34 6.88 1.89 -4.96
CA ALA A 34 6.39 0.70 -5.63
C ALA A 34 5.24 0.97 -6.62
N VAL A 35 4.37 1.96 -6.33
CA VAL A 35 3.26 2.32 -7.23
C VAL A 35 3.81 2.95 -8.51
N TRP A 36 4.76 3.87 -8.39
CA TRP A 36 5.43 4.47 -9.56
C TRP A 36 6.18 3.44 -10.38
N ALA A 37 6.96 2.59 -9.72
CA ALA A 37 7.73 1.53 -10.39
C ALA A 37 6.82 0.52 -11.12
N ALA A 38 5.64 0.21 -10.59
CA ALA A 38 4.66 -0.61 -11.27
C ALA A 38 4.07 0.11 -12.49
N LEU A 39 3.59 1.35 -12.34
CA LEU A 39 2.95 2.14 -13.40
C LEU A 39 3.89 2.57 -14.53
N THR A 40 5.20 2.59 -14.28
CA THR A 40 6.22 2.90 -15.28
C THR A 40 6.93 1.66 -15.82
N GLY A 41 6.59 0.49 -15.28
CA GLY A 41 7.15 -0.81 -15.62
C GLY A 41 6.06 -1.80 -16.08
N PRO A 42 5.92 -2.95 -15.38
CA PRO A 42 5.01 -4.02 -15.83
C PRO A 42 3.54 -3.62 -15.97
N HIS A 43 3.06 -2.62 -15.22
CA HIS A 43 1.69 -2.11 -15.32
C HIS A 43 1.54 -0.86 -16.20
N ALA A 44 2.55 -0.53 -17.03
CA ALA A 44 2.49 0.65 -17.89
C ALA A 44 1.27 0.64 -18.85
N HIS A 45 0.80 -0.55 -19.22
CA HIS A 45 -0.40 -0.74 -20.05
C HIS A 45 -1.73 -0.40 -19.34
N LEU A 46 -1.72 -0.32 -18.01
CA LEU A 46 -2.86 0.10 -17.17
C LEU A 46 -2.70 1.55 -16.69
N ALA A 47 -1.61 2.22 -17.03
CA ALA A 47 -1.29 3.52 -16.46
C ALA A 47 -1.90 4.67 -17.27
N GLU A 48 -2.59 5.58 -16.57
CA GLU A 48 -2.81 6.94 -17.03
C GLU A 48 -1.63 7.80 -16.57
N ARG A 49 -0.96 8.50 -17.51
CA ARG A 49 0.27 9.23 -17.19
C ARG A 49 0.28 10.64 -17.77
N LEU A 50 0.83 11.57 -16.99
CA LEU A 50 1.15 12.91 -17.44
C LEU A 50 2.48 13.34 -16.78
N GLY A 51 3.51 13.60 -17.57
CA GLY A 51 4.82 14.03 -17.08
C GLY A 51 5.37 13.11 -15.99
N ARG A 52 5.46 13.65 -14.76
CA ARG A 52 6.00 12.99 -13.56
C ARG A 52 4.93 12.40 -12.63
N ALA A 53 3.68 12.33 -13.10
CA ALA A 53 2.57 11.71 -12.38
C ALA A 53 2.01 10.53 -13.15
N ALA A 54 1.52 9.53 -12.41
CA ALA A 54 0.83 8.38 -12.97
C ALA A 54 -0.25 7.90 -11.99
N ARG A 55 -1.34 7.32 -12.53
CA ARG A 55 -2.38 6.67 -11.73
C ARG A 55 -2.94 5.45 -12.44
N TYR A 56 -3.58 4.58 -11.69
CA TYR A 56 -4.46 3.58 -12.27
C TYR A 56 -5.82 4.20 -12.62
N PRO A 57 -6.56 3.64 -13.59
CA PRO A 57 -7.98 3.91 -13.76
C PRO A 57 -8.74 3.65 -12.44
N ALA A 58 -9.74 4.48 -12.16
CA ALA A 58 -10.44 4.47 -10.87
C ALA A 58 -11.12 3.14 -10.53
N ASP A 59 -11.46 2.34 -11.55
CA ASP A 59 -12.08 1.01 -11.43
C ASP A 59 -11.07 -0.15 -11.33
N VAL A 60 -9.77 0.13 -11.52
CA VAL A 60 -8.67 -0.85 -11.38
C VAL A 60 -8.06 -0.76 -10.00
N TYR A 61 -7.57 0.43 -9.59
CA TYR A 61 -6.93 0.63 -8.30
C TYR A 61 -6.88 2.12 -7.93
N ALA A 62 -7.10 2.43 -6.66
CA ALA A 62 -7.33 3.81 -6.21
C ALA A 62 -6.06 4.64 -5.96
N PHE A 63 -4.88 4.19 -6.42
CA PHE A 63 -3.61 4.87 -6.13
C PHE A 63 -3.04 5.60 -7.34
N ALA A 64 -2.49 6.78 -7.04
CA ALA A 64 -1.61 7.55 -7.88
C ALA A 64 -0.19 7.56 -7.30
N ALA A 65 0.79 7.88 -8.15
CA ALA A 65 2.18 8.01 -7.77
C ALA A 65 2.82 9.20 -8.47
N LEU A 66 3.81 9.77 -7.81
CA LEU A 66 4.70 10.80 -8.30
C LEU A 66 6.07 10.19 -8.55
N ALA A 67 6.77 10.62 -9.59
CA ALA A 67 8.15 10.20 -9.83
C ALA A 67 9.06 10.55 -8.65
N ASP A 68 8.89 11.77 -8.15
CA ASP A 68 9.51 12.29 -6.94
C ASP A 68 8.50 13.18 -6.19
N PRO A 69 8.05 12.78 -4.99
CA PRO A 69 7.15 13.60 -4.18
C PRO A 69 7.75 14.93 -3.69
N ALA A 70 9.08 15.09 -3.72
CA ALA A 70 9.74 16.36 -3.39
C ALA A 70 9.74 17.36 -4.56
N ASP A 71 9.41 16.91 -5.77
CA ASP A 71 9.37 17.79 -6.96
C ASP A 71 8.00 18.46 -7.12
N PRO A 72 7.90 19.80 -7.00
CA PRO A 72 6.63 20.53 -7.20
C PRO A 72 6.00 20.30 -8.57
N ALA A 73 6.82 20.04 -9.61
CA ALA A 73 6.31 19.79 -10.95
C ALA A 73 5.55 18.44 -11.03
N ALA A 74 5.93 17.45 -10.24
CA ALA A 74 5.19 16.18 -10.17
C ALA A 74 3.79 16.38 -9.59
N TRP A 75 3.61 17.28 -8.63
CA TRP A 75 2.31 17.64 -8.06
C TRP A 75 1.44 18.41 -9.06
N ALA A 76 2.04 19.32 -9.84
CA ALA A 76 1.33 20.00 -10.91
C ALA A 76 0.84 19.02 -11.99
N ASP A 77 1.69 18.05 -12.37
CA ASP A 77 1.31 16.98 -13.29
C ASP A 77 0.18 16.11 -12.72
N LEU A 78 0.23 15.77 -11.42
CA LEU A 78 -0.84 15.01 -10.78
C LEU A 78 -2.16 15.77 -10.73
N HIS A 79 -2.12 17.09 -10.45
CA HIS A 79 -3.31 17.94 -10.49
C HIS A 79 -3.94 17.97 -11.89
N ALA A 80 -3.11 18.16 -12.92
CA ALA A 80 -3.55 18.16 -14.30
C ALA A 80 -4.12 16.78 -14.74
N LEU A 81 -3.50 15.69 -14.30
CA LEU A 81 -3.93 14.32 -14.58
C LEU A 81 -5.25 13.95 -13.88
N ALA A 82 -5.40 14.35 -12.62
CA ALA A 82 -6.56 14.00 -11.80
C ALA A 82 -7.77 14.92 -12.03
N GLY A 83 -7.52 16.18 -12.39
CA GLY A 83 -8.51 17.24 -12.46
C GLY A 83 -8.77 17.91 -11.11
N PRO A 84 -9.42 19.10 -11.12
CA PRO A 84 -9.69 19.87 -9.90
C PRO A 84 -10.72 19.20 -9.00
N GLY A 85 -10.56 19.36 -7.68
CA GLY A 85 -11.48 18.84 -6.66
C GLY A 85 -11.57 17.32 -6.55
N THR A 86 -10.69 16.59 -7.25
CA THR A 86 -10.69 15.12 -7.29
C THR A 86 -9.96 14.54 -6.08
N THR A 87 -10.47 13.43 -5.56
CA THR A 87 -9.81 12.69 -4.47
C THR A 87 -8.82 11.67 -5.04
N VAL A 88 -7.57 11.73 -4.59
CA VAL A 88 -6.49 10.79 -4.98
C VAL A 88 -5.81 10.20 -3.75
N ARG A 89 -5.34 8.96 -3.85
CA ARG A 89 -4.48 8.33 -2.84
C ARG A 89 -3.05 8.29 -3.35
N VAL A 90 -2.13 8.87 -2.58
CA VAL A 90 -0.71 8.95 -2.95
C VAL A 90 0.15 8.31 -1.86
N LYS A 91 1.17 7.57 -2.28
CA LYS A 91 2.26 7.05 -1.42
C LYS A 91 3.52 6.78 -2.25
N PRO A 92 4.73 6.94 -1.67
CA PRO A 92 4.98 7.56 -0.38
C PRO A 92 4.79 9.08 -0.45
N VAL A 93 4.36 9.71 0.64
CA VAL A 93 4.29 11.18 0.76
C VAL A 93 4.58 11.55 2.20
N ASP A 94 5.61 12.35 2.41
CA ASP A 94 5.95 12.92 3.72
C ASP A 94 5.34 14.32 3.86
N ASP A 95 5.51 15.18 2.84
CA ASP A 95 4.99 16.54 2.80
C ASP A 95 3.96 16.71 1.68
N VAL A 96 2.94 17.52 1.95
CA VAL A 96 1.87 17.84 1.01
C VAL A 96 1.96 19.31 0.66
N PRO A 97 2.00 19.69 -0.63
CA PRO A 97 2.09 21.09 -1.04
C PRO A 97 0.86 21.91 -0.64
N ASP A 98 1.03 23.21 -0.51
CA ASP A 98 -0.05 24.18 -0.29
C ASP A 98 -1.15 24.03 -1.36
N GLY A 99 -2.38 24.23 -0.94
CA GLY A 99 -3.56 24.12 -1.80
C GLY A 99 -4.13 22.70 -1.95
N TRP A 100 -3.40 21.66 -1.54
CA TRP A 100 -3.91 20.31 -1.46
C TRP A 100 -4.53 20.04 -0.09
N GLU A 101 -5.74 19.54 -0.06
CA GLU A 101 -6.45 19.20 1.18
C GLU A 101 -6.20 17.75 1.58
N VAL A 102 -5.71 17.52 2.80
CA VAL A 102 -5.60 16.16 3.35
C VAL A 102 -6.97 15.75 3.89
N VAL A 103 -7.69 14.91 3.14
CA VAL A 103 -9.02 14.40 3.54
C VAL A 103 -8.94 13.06 4.27
N GLY A 104 -7.77 12.44 4.33
CA GLY A 104 -7.53 11.24 5.09
C GLY A 104 -6.06 10.86 5.13
N ALA A 105 -5.66 10.18 6.17
CA ALA A 105 -4.30 9.65 6.30
C ALA A 105 -4.30 8.32 7.07
N GLY A 106 -3.33 7.48 6.77
CA GLY A 106 -3.09 6.23 7.46
C GLY A 106 -1.61 5.86 7.47
N ARG A 107 -1.26 4.86 8.25
CA ARG A 107 0.09 4.26 8.26
C ARG A 107 0.01 2.84 7.75
N GLY A 108 0.94 2.50 6.88
CA GLY A 108 1.11 1.13 6.40
C GLY A 108 2.50 0.61 6.71
N VAL A 109 2.61 -0.70 6.78
CA VAL A 109 3.88 -1.43 6.84
C VAL A 109 4.09 -2.16 5.53
N GLN A 110 5.34 -2.20 5.08
CA GLN A 110 5.79 -3.00 3.95
C GLN A 110 6.64 -4.15 4.48
N LEU A 111 6.25 -5.36 4.14
CA LEU A 111 6.99 -6.57 4.50
C LEU A 111 7.50 -7.25 3.24
N VAL A 112 8.69 -7.82 3.32
CA VAL A 112 9.35 -8.54 2.23
C VAL A 112 9.60 -9.99 2.61
N ASP A 113 9.51 -10.87 1.64
CA ASP A 113 9.82 -12.28 1.80
C ASP A 113 11.32 -12.48 2.08
N THR A 114 11.63 -13.11 3.20
CA THR A 114 12.99 -13.48 3.58
C THR A 114 13.15 -14.97 3.89
N ALA A 115 12.06 -15.64 4.30
CA ALA A 115 12.08 -17.05 4.68
C ALA A 115 10.74 -17.76 4.42
N LEU A 116 9.89 -17.19 3.56
CA LEU A 116 8.59 -17.78 3.25
C LEU A 116 8.78 -19.15 2.59
N ARG A 117 8.07 -20.15 3.06
CA ARG A 117 7.97 -21.46 2.40
C ARG A 117 6.85 -21.40 1.37
N ALA A 118 7.20 -21.06 0.14
CA ALA A 118 6.26 -21.06 -0.97
C ALA A 118 5.87 -22.50 -1.34
N GLU A 119 4.57 -22.75 -1.50
CA GLU A 119 4.03 -24.09 -1.72
C GLU A 119 2.72 -23.98 -2.50
N PRO A 120 2.51 -24.74 -3.58
CA PRO A 120 1.23 -24.79 -4.26
C PRO A 120 0.08 -25.25 -3.34
N ALA A 121 -1.13 -24.80 -3.59
CA ALA A 121 -2.35 -25.25 -2.93
C ALA A 121 -3.25 -25.92 -3.99
N PRO A 122 -3.30 -27.27 -4.04
CA PRO A 122 -4.04 -27.98 -5.10
C PRO A 122 -5.56 -27.69 -5.11
N GLU A 123 -6.12 -27.30 -3.95
CA GLU A 123 -7.52 -26.93 -3.81
C GLU A 123 -7.82 -25.49 -4.23
N ALA A 124 -6.79 -24.67 -4.43
CA ALA A 124 -6.97 -23.29 -4.85
C ALA A 124 -7.27 -23.21 -6.36
N VAL A 125 -8.29 -22.46 -6.72
CA VAL A 125 -8.67 -22.23 -8.09
C VAL A 125 -8.22 -20.82 -8.52
N ARG A 126 -7.79 -20.69 -9.78
CA ARG A 126 -7.52 -19.38 -10.36
C ARG A 126 -8.83 -18.67 -10.65
N LEU A 127 -8.93 -17.43 -10.17
CA LEU A 127 -10.08 -16.57 -10.37
C LEU A 127 -9.83 -15.59 -11.52
N GLY A 128 -10.90 -15.25 -12.23
CA GLY A 128 -10.87 -14.37 -13.38
C GLY A 128 -12.03 -13.37 -13.41
N PRO A 129 -12.24 -12.66 -14.53
CA PRO A 129 -13.30 -11.66 -14.64
C PRO A 129 -14.71 -12.18 -14.32
N ALA A 130 -15.01 -13.44 -14.64
CA ALA A 130 -16.30 -14.04 -14.34
C ALA A 130 -16.56 -14.22 -12.84
N ASP A 131 -15.50 -14.29 -12.02
CA ASP A 131 -15.59 -14.47 -10.56
C ASP A 131 -15.70 -13.14 -9.81
N VAL A 132 -15.54 -11.99 -10.49
CA VAL A 132 -15.53 -10.65 -9.86
C VAL A 132 -16.74 -10.38 -8.96
N PRO A 133 -17.99 -10.70 -9.36
CA PRO A 133 -19.13 -10.49 -8.48
C PRO A 133 -19.02 -11.22 -7.15
N GLU A 134 -18.53 -12.47 -7.15
CA GLU A 134 -18.34 -13.28 -5.94
C GLU A 134 -17.15 -12.81 -5.11
N ILE A 135 -16.07 -12.35 -5.77
CA ILE A 135 -14.94 -11.70 -5.10
C ILE A 135 -15.40 -10.45 -4.35
N LEU A 136 -16.16 -9.58 -5.01
CA LEU A 136 -16.68 -8.35 -4.39
C LEU A 136 -17.58 -8.64 -3.19
N ASP A 137 -18.41 -9.68 -3.27
CA ASP A 137 -19.23 -10.13 -2.15
C ASP A 137 -18.37 -10.60 -0.96
N LEU A 138 -17.33 -11.43 -1.19
CA LEU A 138 -16.37 -11.82 -0.16
C LEU A 138 -15.62 -10.63 0.43
N VAL A 139 -15.16 -9.72 -0.41
CA VAL A 139 -14.45 -8.49 0.00
C VAL A 139 -15.35 -7.59 0.86
N ALA A 140 -16.62 -7.44 0.51
CA ALA A 140 -17.57 -6.65 1.30
C ALA A 140 -17.75 -7.21 2.72
N ARG A 141 -17.77 -8.56 2.88
CA ARG A 141 -17.89 -9.22 4.18
C ARG A 141 -16.61 -9.21 5.01
N THR A 142 -15.43 -9.20 4.35
CA THR A 142 -14.14 -9.40 5.02
C THR A 142 -13.28 -8.15 5.09
N ARG A 143 -13.55 -7.16 4.23
CA ARG A 143 -12.89 -5.84 4.18
C ARG A 143 -11.34 -5.90 4.16
N PRO A 144 -10.72 -6.67 3.25
CA PRO A 144 -9.26 -6.82 3.20
C PRO A 144 -8.53 -5.58 2.66
N GLY A 145 -9.24 -4.54 2.32
CA GLY A 145 -8.79 -3.37 1.61
C GLY A 145 -9.51 -3.22 0.27
N PRO A 146 -9.19 -2.17 -0.52
CA PRO A 146 -9.90 -1.89 -1.75
C PRO A 146 -9.68 -2.99 -2.79
N PHE A 147 -10.79 -3.54 -3.28
CA PHE A 147 -10.88 -4.38 -4.47
C PHE A 147 -12.02 -3.84 -5.34
N LEU A 148 -11.76 -3.54 -6.58
CA LEU A 148 -12.65 -2.87 -7.51
C LEU A 148 -12.99 -3.81 -8.68
N ALA A 149 -13.91 -3.41 -9.53
CA ALA A 149 -14.43 -4.25 -10.61
C ALA A 149 -13.34 -4.81 -11.54
N ARG A 150 -12.27 -4.04 -11.77
CA ARG A 150 -11.16 -4.43 -12.64
C ARG A 150 -9.85 -4.71 -11.90
N THR A 151 -9.87 -4.77 -10.57
CA THR A 151 -8.66 -5.10 -9.79
C THR A 151 -8.07 -6.45 -10.17
N VAL A 152 -8.89 -7.38 -10.64
CA VAL A 152 -8.46 -8.70 -11.12
C VAL A 152 -7.44 -8.64 -12.27
N GLU A 153 -7.37 -7.50 -13.00
CA GLU A 153 -6.41 -7.28 -14.09
C GLU A 153 -4.97 -7.02 -13.60
N LEU A 154 -4.77 -6.74 -12.31
CA LEU A 154 -3.45 -6.45 -11.75
C LEU A 154 -2.53 -7.67 -11.65
N GLY A 155 -3.09 -8.89 -11.66
CA GLY A 155 -2.28 -10.11 -11.56
C GLY A 155 -3.10 -11.38 -11.35
N THR A 156 -2.45 -12.40 -10.80
CA THR A 156 -3.09 -13.69 -10.52
C THR A 156 -3.84 -13.63 -9.20
N TYR A 157 -5.09 -14.07 -9.21
CA TYR A 157 -5.91 -14.24 -8.01
C TYR A 157 -6.24 -15.72 -7.82
N LEU A 158 -6.08 -16.19 -6.58
CA LEU A 158 -6.40 -17.56 -6.17
C LEU A 158 -7.48 -17.54 -5.11
N GLY A 159 -8.44 -18.44 -5.24
CA GLY A 159 -9.53 -18.61 -4.29
C GLY A 159 -9.69 -20.04 -3.82
N ILE A 160 -10.21 -20.23 -2.62
CA ILE A 160 -10.68 -21.52 -2.12
C ILE A 160 -12.20 -21.47 -2.00
N ARG A 161 -12.85 -22.54 -2.52
CA ARG A 161 -14.30 -22.68 -2.49
C ARG A 161 -14.72 -23.76 -1.47
N HIS A 162 -15.84 -23.52 -0.81
CA HIS A 162 -16.49 -24.53 0.05
C HIS A 162 -17.95 -24.63 -0.36
N HIS A 163 -18.39 -25.83 -0.73
CA HIS A 163 -19.73 -26.07 -1.31
C HIS A 163 -20.05 -25.12 -2.46
N GLY A 164 -19.09 -24.88 -3.35
CA GLY A 164 -19.23 -23.99 -4.51
C GLY A 164 -19.03 -22.50 -4.22
N ARG A 165 -19.13 -22.03 -2.97
CA ARG A 165 -19.00 -20.63 -2.56
C ARG A 165 -17.54 -20.27 -2.30
N LEU A 166 -17.11 -19.08 -2.74
CA LEU A 166 -15.78 -18.53 -2.45
C LEU A 166 -15.69 -18.13 -0.97
N VAL A 167 -14.74 -18.74 -0.25
CA VAL A 167 -14.58 -18.55 1.21
C VAL A 167 -13.21 -17.98 1.59
N ALA A 168 -12.25 -17.99 0.68
CA ALA A 168 -10.96 -17.35 0.91
C ALA A 168 -10.35 -16.88 -0.42
N LEU A 169 -9.59 -15.80 -0.37
CA LEU A 169 -8.96 -15.13 -1.50
C LEU A 169 -7.55 -14.68 -1.13
N ALA A 170 -6.63 -14.74 -2.07
CA ALA A 170 -5.39 -13.99 -2.11
C ALA A 170 -4.99 -13.80 -3.57
N GLY A 171 -4.25 -12.73 -3.86
CA GLY A 171 -3.80 -12.48 -5.22
C GLY A 171 -2.65 -11.50 -5.30
N GLU A 172 -2.33 -11.07 -6.51
CA GLU A 172 -1.26 -10.14 -6.83
C GLU A 172 -1.84 -8.75 -7.07
N ARG A 173 -1.07 -7.70 -6.74
CA ARG A 173 -1.50 -6.32 -6.94
C ARG A 173 -0.47 -5.48 -7.68
N LEU A 174 0.64 -5.10 -7.06
CA LEU A 174 1.70 -4.33 -7.70
C LEU A 174 2.77 -5.29 -8.23
N ARG A 175 3.05 -5.19 -9.51
CA ARG A 175 4.20 -5.84 -10.12
C ARG A 175 5.19 -4.79 -10.61
N LEU A 176 6.44 -4.92 -10.20
CA LEU A 176 7.55 -4.07 -10.57
C LEU A 176 8.78 -4.93 -10.84
N PRO A 177 9.84 -4.45 -11.49
CA PRO A 177 10.99 -5.29 -11.82
C PRO A 177 11.55 -6.03 -10.61
N GLY A 178 11.51 -7.38 -10.67
CA GLY A 178 12.00 -8.28 -9.63
C GLY A 178 11.12 -8.43 -8.39
N TRP A 179 9.95 -7.79 -8.32
CA TRP A 179 9.07 -7.81 -7.14
C TRP A 179 7.60 -7.89 -7.52
N THR A 180 6.84 -8.72 -6.80
CA THR A 180 5.38 -8.78 -6.94
C THR A 180 4.69 -8.75 -5.58
N GLU A 181 3.68 -7.89 -5.43
CA GLU A 181 2.93 -7.73 -4.19
C GLU A 181 1.85 -8.79 -4.04
N ILE A 182 1.81 -9.46 -2.88
CA ILE A 182 0.67 -10.27 -2.44
C ILE A 182 -0.34 -9.34 -1.79
N SER A 183 -1.61 -9.47 -2.17
CA SER A 183 -2.70 -8.60 -1.73
C SER A 183 -4.04 -9.33 -1.67
N ALA A 184 -5.09 -8.62 -1.25
CA ALA A 184 -6.46 -9.11 -1.13
C ALA A 184 -6.59 -10.39 -0.29
N VAL A 185 -5.68 -10.61 0.65
CA VAL A 185 -5.70 -11.79 1.53
C VAL A 185 -6.89 -11.68 2.49
N CYS A 186 -7.86 -12.55 2.32
CA CYS A 186 -9.02 -12.58 3.21
C CYS A 186 -9.63 -13.98 3.31
N THR A 187 -10.35 -14.20 4.42
CA THR A 187 -11.07 -15.44 4.70
C THR A 187 -12.42 -15.09 5.31
N ASP A 188 -13.48 -15.67 4.77
CA ASP A 188 -14.84 -15.57 5.31
C ASP A 188 -14.82 -15.88 6.82
N PRO A 189 -15.49 -15.09 7.68
CA PRO A 189 -15.50 -15.27 9.13
C PRO A 189 -15.82 -16.69 9.60
N GLU A 190 -16.75 -17.37 8.94
CA GLU A 190 -17.16 -18.74 9.27
C GLU A 190 -16.09 -19.79 8.92
N HIS A 191 -15.08 -19.41 8.14
CA HIS A 191 -14.02 -20.30 7.65
C HIS A 191 -12.64 -19.95 8.21
N ARG A 192 -12.54 -19.00 9.14
CA ARG A 192 -11.30 -18.62 9.81
C ARG A 192 -10.76 -19.75 10.70
N GLY A 193 -9.49 -19.64 11.10
CA GLY A 193 -8.83 -20.65 11.95
C GLY A 193 -8.48 -21.97 11.25
N ARG A 194 -8.77 -22.09 9.94
CA ARG A 194 -8.52 -23.33 9.16
C ARG A 194 -7.25 -23.24 8.29
N GLY A 195 -6.44 -22.19 8.43
CA GLY A 195 -5.19 -22.00 7.70
C GLY A 195 -5.37 -21.62 6.22
N LEU A 196 -6.57 -21.20 5.76
CA LEU A 196 -6.84 -20.91 4.35
C LEU A 196 -5.97 -19.75 3.83
N ALA A 197 -5.86 -18.65 4.59
CA ALA A 197 -5.00 -17.52 4.25
C ALA A 197 -3.54 -17.94 4.09
N THR A 198 -3.02 -18.75 5.01
CA THR A 198 -1.64 -19.29 4.95
C THR A 198 -1.40 -20.05 3.66
N ARG A 199 -2.31 -20.96 3.30
CA ARG A 199 -2.18 -21.76 2.07
C ARG A 199 -2.22 -20.90 0.82
N LEU A 200 -3.15 -19.96 0.75
CA LEU A 200 -3.26 -19.04 -0.39
C LEU A 200 -2.04 -18.13 -0.52
N VAL A 201 -1.54 -17.54 0.58
CA VAL A 201 -0.32 -16.71 0.56
C VAL A 201 0.88 -17.51 0.03
N ARG A 202 1.06 -18.76 0.49
CA ARG A 202 2.11 -19.64 0.00
C ARG A 202 1.96 -19.99 -1.47
N ALA A 203 0.73 -20.23 -1.93
CA ALA A 203 0.45 -20.58 -3.32
C ALA A 203 0.67 -19.39 -4.27
N VAL A 204 0.23 -18.19 -3.89
CA VAL A 204 0.51 -16.96 -4.67
C VAL A 204 2.02 -16.73 -4.72
N ALA A 205 2.73 -16.88 -3.59
CA ALA A 205 4.18 -16.73 -3.54
C ALA A 205 4.91 -17.77 -4.41
N ALA A 206 4.40 -19.00 -4.50
CA ALA A 206 4.95 -20.02 -5.40
C ALA A 206 4.88 -19.57 -6.88
N GLY A 207 3.74 -19.02 -7.30
CA GLY A 207 3.58 -18.45 -8.63
C GLY A 207 4.49 -17.24 -8.89
N ILE A 208 4.65 -16.35 -7.90
CA ILE A 208 5.53 -15.18 -7.97
C ILE A 208 6.99 -15.63 -8.15
N ARG A 209 7.47 -16.54 -7.30
CA ARG A 209 8.84 -17.06 -7.38
C ARG A 209 9.13 -17.83 -8.65
N ALA A 210 8.14 -18.57 -9.18
CA ALA A 210 8.29 -19.28 -10.46
C ALA A 210 8.56 -18.33 -11.64
N ARG A 211 8.23 -17.06 -11.52
CA ARG A 211 8.55 -16.01 -12.51
C ARG A 211 9.84 -15.25 -12.21
N GLY A 212 10.56 -15.62 -11.15
CA GLY A 212 11.80 -14.98 -10.71
C GLY A 212 11.59 -13.71 -9.86
N ASP A 213 10.36 -13.37 -9.49
CA ASP A 213 10.06 -12.21 -8.65
C ASP A 213 10.14 -12.59 -7.16
N VAL A 214 10.43 -11.58 -6.31
CA VAL A 214 10.40 -11.70 -4.85
C VAL A 214 9.05 -11.23 -4.33
N PRO A 215 8.33 -12.02 -3.51
CA PRO A 215 7.09 -11.60 -2.89
C PRO A 215 7.30 -10.48 -1.87
N PHE A 216 6.41 -9.50 -1.88
CA PHE A 216 6.27 -8.51 -0.82
C PHE A 216 4.79 -8.24 -0.54
N LEU A 217 4.47 -7.51 0.51
CA LEU A 217 3.10 -7.13 0.83
C LEU A 217 3.05 -5.85 1.66
N HIS A 218 1.87 -5.24 1.68
CA HIS A 218 1.56 -4.16 2.60
C HIS A 218 0.41 -4.56 3.52
N ALA A 219 0.45 -4.05 4.74
CA ALA A 219 -0.66 -4.13 5.68
C ALA A 219 -0.86 -2.76 6.35
N ALA A 220 -2.05 -2.49 6.86
CA ALA A 220 -2.27 -1.37 7.75
C ALA A 220 -1.40 -1.56 9.02
N ALA A 221 -0.82 -0.49 9.55
CA ALA A 221 0.13 -0.59 10.66
C ALA A 221 -0.53 -1.05 11.97
N ASP A 222 -1.83 -0.85 12.10
CA ASP A 222 -2.68 -1.29 13.22
C ASP A 222 -3.22 -2.70 13.06
N ASN A 223 -3.12 -3.29 11.85
CA ASN A 223 -3.55 -4.67 11.61
C ASN A 223 -2.56 -5.69 12.19
N THR A 224 -2.50 -5.71 13.52
CA THR A 224 -1.60 -6.61 14.27
C THR A 224 -1.81 -8.10 13.95
N PRO A 225 -3.05 -8.60 13.77
CA PRO A 225 -3.26 -10.01 13.40
C PRO A 225 -2.61 -10.38 12.07
N ALA A 226 -2.81 -9.58 11.02
CA ALA A 226 -2.20 -9.82 9.72
C ALA A 226 -0.67 -9.73 9.76
N ILE A 227 -0.12 -8.71 10.46
CA ILE A 227 1.33 -8.55 10.61
C ILE A 227 1.95 -9.77 11.32
N ARG A 228 1.31 -10.29 12.37
CA ARG A 228 1.76 -11.52 13.05
C ARG A 228 1.74 -12.73 12.12
N LEU A 229 0.66 -12.91 11.36
CA LEU A 229 0.55 -13.97 10.37
C LEU A 229 1.70 -13.88 9.35
N TYR A 230 1.91 -12.73 8.73
CA TYR A 230 2.94 -12.58 7.71
C TYR A 230 4.35 -12.82 8.26
N ARG A 231 4.63 -12.32 9.48
CA ARG A 231 5.90 -12.63 10.16
C ARG A 231 6.09 -14.12 10.44
N SER A 232 5.05 -14.81 10.89
CA SER A 232 5.10 -16.28 11.12
C SER A 232 5.27 -17.07 9.83
N LEU A 233 4.89 -16.50 8.68
CA LEU A 233 5.10 -17.09 7.36
C LEU A 233 6.50 -16.86 6.80
N GLY A 234 7.31 -15.97 7.40
CA GLY A 234 8.68 -15.69 6.96
C GLY A 234 8.83 -14.36 6.22
N PHE A 235 7.88 -13.43 6.38
CA PHE A 235 8.06 -12.05 5.95
C PHE A 235 8.72 -11.20 7.02
N THR A 236 9.60 -10.29 6.61
CA THR A 236 10.28 -9.34 7.49
C THR A 236 9.81 -7.92 7.20
N LEU A 237 9.62 -7.13 8.26
CA LEU A 237 9.30 -5.71 8.13
C LEU A 237 10.48 -4.99 7.46
N ARG A 238 10.20 -4.37 6.32
CA ARG A 238 11.16 -3.53 5.60
C ARG A 238 10.99 -2.05 5.97
N ARG A 239 9.76 -1.54 5.92
CA ARG A 239 9.50 -0.10 6.07
C ARG A 239 8.10 0.15 6.61
N SER A 240 7.95 1.25 7.35
CA SER A 240 6.64 1.89 7.59
C SER A 240 6.53 3.13 6.72
N SER A 241 5.34 3.43 6.21
CA SER A 241 5.09 4.61 5.39
C SER A 241 3.75 5.24 5.71
N ARG A 242 3.67 6.55 5.50
CA ARG A 242 2.41 7.28 5.51
C ARG A 242 1.71 7.10 4.16
N ILE A 243 0.40 6.99 4.19
CA ILE A 243 -0.46 7.02 3.02
C ILE A 243 -1.41 8.17 3.23
N VAL A 244 -1.59 9.00 2.22
CA VAL A 244 -2.50 10.15 2.29
C VAL A 244 -3.58 10.05 1.23
N VAL A 245 -4.77 10.47 1.62
CA VAL A 245 -5.90 10.71 0.73
C VAL A 245 -6.02 12.22 0.60
N LEU A 246 -5.88 12.71 -0.59
CA LEU A 246 -5.80 14.13 -0.89
C LEU A 246 -6.94 14.54 -1.80
N ARG A 247 -7.48 15.73 -1.59
CA ARG A 247 -8.29 16.42 -2.60
C ARG A 247 -7.40 17.39 -3.35
N THR A 248 -7.43 17.30 -4.68
CA THR A 248 -6.71 18.23 -5.55
C THR A 248 -7.24 19.64 -5.38
N PRO A 249 -6.41 20.68 -5.58
CA PRO A 249 -6.86 22.07 -5.58
C PRO A 249 -8.07 22.27 -6.50
N GLY A 250 -9.07 23.01 -6.02
CA GLY A 250 -10.22 23.38 -6.83
C GLY A 250 -9.81 24.38 -7.94
N THR A 251 -10.62 24.51 -8.96
CA THR A 251 -10.44 25.62 -9.91
C THR A 251 -10.60 26.93 -9.14
N PRO A 252 -9.64 27.90 -9.26
CA PRO A 252 -9.82 29.20 -8.65
C PRO A 252 -11.18 29.74 -9.09
N ALA A 253 -12.06 30.08 -8.13
CA ALA A 253 -13.31 30.72 -8.45
C ALA A 253 -12.99 31.95 -9.30
N ALA A 254 -13.52 32.02 -10.52
CA ALA A 254 -13.45 33.24 -11.31
C ALA A 254 -13.95 34.37 -10.39
N ARG A 255 -13.17 35.41 -10.19
CA ARG A 255 -13.55 36.57 -9.40
C ARG A 255 -14.73 37.26 -10.08
N THR A 256 -15.91 36.73 -9.91
CA THR A 256 -17.15 37.44 -10.17
C THR A 256 -17.43 38.25 -8.90
N GLY A 257 -17.17 39.55 -8.99
CA GLY A 257 -17.58 40.49 -7.97
C GLY A 257 -19.10 40.55 -7.93
N VAL A 258 -19.71 39.83 -7.00
CA VAL A 258 -21.07 40.05 -6.49
C VAL A 258 -21.07 39.64 -5.03
N ALA A 259 -21.53 40.55 -4.17
CA ALA A 259 -21.61 40.40 -2.74
C ALA A 259 -22.58 39.29 -2.29
N PRO A 260 -22.44 38.78 -1.05
CA PRO A 260 -23.09 37.56 -0.59
C PRO A 260 -24.58 37.77 -0.30
N HIS A 261 -25.41 36.85 -0.76
CA HIS A 261 -26.70 36.56 -0.17
C HIS A 261 -26.62 35.21 0.55
N ASP A 262 -26.84 35.26 1.85
CA ASP A 262 -27.07 34.10 2.72
C ASP A 262 -28.19 33.20 2.19
N THR A 263 -27.89 31.92 2.01
CA THR A 263 -28.84 30.84 2.31
C THR A 263 -28.02 29.58 2.62
N LEU A 264 -28.01 29.28 3.92
CA LEU A 264 -27.57 27.99 4.45
C LEU A 264 -28.54 26.91 3.95
N SER A 265 -28.04 25.96 3.18
CA SER A 265 -28.65 24.64 3.04
C SER A 265 -27.58 23.62 3.38
N GLU A 266 -27.77 23.08 4.55
CA GLU A 266 -27.03 21.98 5.15
C GLU A 266 -27.28 20.72 4.31
N VAL A 267 -26.26 20.25 3.57
CA VAL A 267 -26.22 18.90 3.02
C VAL A 267 -25.22 18.13 3.85
N ALA A 268 -25.73 17.19 4.62
CA ALA A 268 -24.95 16.26 5.40
C ALA A 268 -23.94 15.51 4.52
N PRO A 269 -22.68 15.32 4.97
CA PRO A 269 -21.72 14.47 4.26
C PRO A 269 -22.15 13.02 4.44
N ASP A 270 -22.37 12.34 3.32
CA ASP A 270 -22.51 10.90 3.25
C ASP A 270 -21.21 10.25 3.75
N GLY A 271 -21.23 9.84 5.00
CA GLY A 271 -20.13 9.23 5.73
C GLY A 271 -20.01 7.74 5.43
N SER A 272 -19.67 7.35 4.23
CA SER A 272 -19.34 5.97 3.90
C SER A 272 -17.89 5.82 3.48
N GLY A 273 -17.06 5.42 4.45
CA GLY A 273 -15.77 4.88 4.13
C GLY A 273 -14.62 5.35 5.03
N THR A 274 -14.48 4.74 6.18
CA THR A 274 -13.21 4.73 6.90
C THR A 274 -12.11 4.17 6.00
N PRO A 275 -10.96 4.85 5.85
CA PRO A 275 -9.93 4.49 4.85
C PRO A 275 -9.23 3.14 5.08
N TRP A 276 -9.39 2.54 6.24
CA TRP A 276 -8.63 1.35 6.65
C TRP A 276 -9.45 0.54 7.67
N THR A 277 -10.26 -0.39 7.24
CA THR A 277 -10.87 -1.36 8.14
C THR A 277 -10.31 -2.75 7.88
N GLU A 278 -9.72 -3.26 8.94
CA GLU A 278 -9.40 -4.63 9.34
C GLU A 278 -9.33 -5.73 8.27
N VAL A 279 -8.09 -6.13 7.95
CA VAL A 279 -7.82 -7.50 7.51
C VAL A 279 -7.88 -8.37 8.77
N THR A 280 -8.93 -9.09 8.96
CA THR A 280 -9.00 -10.15 9.96
C THR A 280 -8.52 -11.45 9.32
N ALA A 281 -7.37 -11.92 9.79
CA ALA A 281 -6.80 -13.23 9.45
C ALA A 281 -7.68 -14.38 9.91
#